data_211f09553f521c65368b80d9c5715676
#
_entry.id   211f09553f521c65368b80d9c5715676
#
_cell.length_a   1.000
_cell.length_b   1.000
_cell.length_c   1.000
_cell.angle_alpha   90.00
_cell.angle_beta   90.00
_cell.angle_gamma   90.00
#
_symmetry.space_group_name_H-M   'P 1'
#
loop_
_entity.id
_entity.type
_entity.pdbx_description
1 polymer ?
#
loop_
_entity_poly.entity_id
_entity_poly.type
_entity_poly.pdbx_seq_one_letter_code
_entity_poly.pdbx_strand_id
1 'polypeptide(L)'
;MAVETAKEAPRIQKVVPSDITKQLKNWHRQAILLRGIYVLLSFAAIAASVTVASRLFDAAGVEMTYVAWLTALTTGILVYLGLDGKTSNVRTAWRILNIAAIRYQTEANFKIEDLNASYKMGESIIGDVKVNLTD
;
A
#
# COMPACT_ATOMS: atom_id res chain seq x y z
N MET A 1 37.47 -39.94 -3.40
CA MET A 1 36.69 -38.82 -2.82
C MET A 1 35.33 -38.89 -3.44
N ALA A 2 34.35 -39.44 -2.73
CA ALA A 2 32.97 -39.52 -3.18
C ALA A 2 32.31 -38.20 -2.81
N VAL A 3 31.87 -37.44 -3.81
CA VAL A 3 31.00 -36.27 -3.62
C VAL A 3 29.61 -36.82 -3.31
N GLU A 4 29.24 -36.79 -2.04
CA GLU A 4 27.94 -37.16 -1.54
C GLU A 4 26.95 -36.10 -2.04
N THR A 5 26.22 -36.43 -3.10
CA THR A 5 25.11 -35.64 -3.62
C THR A 5 24.06 -35.56 -2.52
N ALA A 6 24.03 -34.43 -1.81
CA ALA A 6 22.96 -34.11 -0.86
C ALA A 6 21.61 -34.21 -1.60
N LYS A 7 20.88 -35.29 -1.30
CA LYS A 7 19.54 -35.58 -1.80
C LYS A 7 18.64 -34.46 -1.35
N GLU A 8 18.35 -33.54 -2.27
CA GLU A 8 17.44 -32.38 -2.03
C GLU A 8 16.09 -32.94 -1.56
N ALA A 9 15.74 -32.69 -0.31
CA ALA A 9 14.46 -33.12 0.24
C ALA A 9 13.33 -32.54 -0.61
N PRO A 10 12.26 -33.30 -0.91
CA PRO A 10 11.16 -32.82 -1.74
C PRO A 10 10.58 -31.57 -1.11
N ARG A 11 10.69 -30.43 -1.80
CA ARG A 11 10.07 -29.17 -1.39
C ARG A 11 8.55 -29.36 -1.43
N ILE A 12 7.94 -29.51 -0.25
CA ILE A 12 6.48 -29.55 -0.13
C ILE A 12 5.98 -28.16 -0.45
N GLN A 13 5.60 -27.95 -1.70
CA GLN A 13 5.03 -26.70 -2.17
C GLN A 13 3.57 -26.63 -1.74
N LYS A 14 3.29 -26.07 -0.56
CA LYS A 14 1.92 -25.85 -0.08
C LYS A 14 1.23 -24.82 -0.97
N VAL A 15 0.00 -25.11 -1.40
CA VAL A 15 -0.80 -24.19 -2.21
C VAL A 15 -1.49 -23.19 -1.31
N VAL A 16 -1.24 -21.89 -1.54
CA VAL A 16 -1.93 -20.80 -0.81
C VAL A 16 -3.40 -20.79 -1.20
N PRO A 17 -4.34 -20.67 -0.25
CA PRO A 17 -5.76 -20.57 -0.53
C PRO A 17 -6.07 -19.43 -1.53
N SER A 18 -7.00 -19.70 -2.45
CA SER A 18 -7.36 -18.77 -3.53
C SER A 18 -7.83 -17.41 -3.02
N ASP A 19 -8.50 -17.39 -1.88
CA ASP A 19 -9.05 -16.17 -1.28
C ASP A 19 -7.95 -15.24 -0.76
N ILE A 20 -6.91 -15.81 -0.14
CA ILE A 20 -5.73 -15.06 0.29
C ILE A 20 -4.97 -14.50 -0.92
N THR A 21 -4.84 -15.30 -1.97
CA THR A 21 -4.19 -14.84 -3.21
C THR A 21 -4.95 -13.69 -3.87
N LYS A 22 -6.29 -13.77 -3.91
CA LYS A 22 -7.15 -12.68 -4.42
C LYS A 22 -7.00 -11.42 -3.59
N GLN A 23 -7.00 -11.55 -2.25
CA GLN A 23 -6.87 -10.43 -1.34
C GLN A 23 -5.51 -9.75 -1.46
N LEU A 24 -4.45 -10.53 -1.55
CA LEU A 24 -3.08 -10.04 -1.78
C LEU A 24 -2.99 -9.19 -3.06
N LYS A 25 -3.59 -9.67 -4.16
CA LYS A 25 -3.66 -8.94 -5.42
C LYS A 25 -4.49 -7.66 -5.30
N ASN A 26 -5.58 -7.71 -4.55
CA ASN A 26 -6.46 -6.57 -4.33
C ASN A 26 -5.76 -5.47 -3.51
N TRP A 27 -5.11 -5.82 -2.41
CA TRP A 27 -4.34 -4.88 -1.60
C TRP A 27 -3.16 -4.28 -2.38
N HIS A 28 -2.47 -5.08 -3.18
CA HIS A 28 -1.41 -4.57 -4.04
C HIS A 28 -1.93 -3.52 -5.03
N ARG A 29 -3.05 -3.81 -5.69
CA ARG A 29 -3.69 -2.89 -6.63
C ARG A 29 -4.16 -1.60 -5.93
N GLN A 30 -4.76 -1.70 -4.76
CA GLN A 30 -5.17 -0.55 -3.95
C GLN A 30 -3.98 0.30 -3.53
N ALA A 31 -2.88 -0.31 -3.09
CA ALA A 31 -1.67 0.41 -2.70
C ALA A 31 -1.07 1.20 -3.88
N ILE A 32 -1.03 0.62 -5.08
CA ILE A 32 -0.54 1.31 -6.28
C ILE A 32 -1.46 2.47 -6.66
N LEU A 33 -2.78 2.25 -6.64
CA LEU A 33 -3.77 3.25 -7.02
C LEU A 33 -3.76 4.43 -6.06
N LEU A 34 -3.78 4.19 -4.75
CA LEU A 34 -3.71 5.23 -3.72
C LEU A 34 -2.42 6.05 -3.83
N ARG A 35 -1.29 5.37 -4.05
CA ARG A 35 -0.01 6.06 -4.25
C ARG A 35 -0.03 6.90 -5.52
N GLY A 36 -0.58 6.41 -6.62
CA GLY A 36 -0.72 7.14 -7.87
C GLY A 36 -1.53 8.42 -7.70
N ILE A 37 -2.69 8.30 -7.03
CA ILE A 37 -3.55 9.46 -6.72
C ILE A 37 -2.80 10.47 -5.84
N TYR A 38 -2.15 10.00 -4.77
CA TYR A 38 -1.40 10.88 -3.87
C TYR A 38 -0.32 11.65 -4.61
N VAL A 39 0.50 10.96 -5.42
CA VAL A 39 1.59 11.58 -6.18
C VAL A 39 1.02 12.58 -7.19
N LEU A 40 -0.03 12.23 -7.92
CA LEU A 40 -0.66 13.11 -8.90
C LEU A 40 -1.20 14.39 -8.25
N LEU A 41 -1.93 14.27 -7.16
CA LEU A 41 -2.47 15.42 -6.42
C LEU A 41 -1.35 16.29 -5.83
N SER A 42 -0.27 15.68 -5.33
CA SER A 42 0.87 16.41 -4.80
C SER A 42 1.57 17.22 -5.89
N PHE A 43 1.80 16.64 -7.06
CA PHE A 43 2.36 17.38 -8.20
C PHE A 43 1.44 18.50 -8.68
N ALA A 44 0.12 18.26 -8.74
CA ALA A 44 -0.85 19.26 -9.11
C ALA A 44 -0.85 20.44 -8.13
N ALA A 45 -0.79 20.17 -6.82
CA ALA A 45 -0.72 21.22 -5.80
C ALA A 45 0.56 22.06 -5.90
N ILE A 46 1.72 21.40 -6.13
CA ILE A 46 3.00 22.10 -6.32
C ILE A 46 2.96 22.96 -7.60
N ALA A 47 2.51 22.40 -8.72
CA ALA A 47 2.41 23.14 -9.99
C ALA A 47 1.49 24.34 -9.85
N ALA A 48 0.33 24.18 -9.22
CA ALA A 48 -0.59 25.27 -8.98
C ALA A 48 0.01 26.35 -8.05
N SER A 49 0.74 25.96 -7.00
CA SER A 49 1.42 26.92 -6.12
C SER A 49 2.49 27.73 -6.84
N VAL A 50 3.30 27.07 -7.69
CA VAL A 50 4.32 27.74 -8.52
C VAL A 50 3.65 28.72 -9.52
N THR A 51 2.53 28.31 -10.11
CA THR A 51 1.75 29.13 -11.03
C THR A 51 1.26 30.42 -10.36
N VAL A 52 0.71 30.31 -9.16
CA VAL A 52 0.27 31.46 -8.38
C VAL A 52 1.44 32.39 -8.04
N ALA A 53 2.57 31.82 -7.60
CA ALA A 53 3.75 32.58 -7.20
C ALA A 53 4.41 33.31 -8.37
N SER A 54 4.41 32.71 -9.55
CA SER A 54 5.06 33.26 -10.75
C SER A 54 4.19 34.24 -11.55
N ARG A 55 2.91 34.40 -11.21
CA ARG A 55 1.93 35.23 -11.94
C ARG A 55 1.87 34.95 -13.45
N LEU A 56 2.19 33.69 -13.83
CA LEU A 56 2.27 33.28 -15.24
C LEU A 56 0.99 33.50 -16.03
N PHE A 57 -0.16 33.53 -15.37
CA PHE A 57 -1.48 33.71 -16.02
C PHE A 57 -2.04 35.14 -15.97
N ASP A 58 -1.34 36.10 -15.37
CA ASP A 58 -1.78 37.51 -15.40
C ASP A 58 -1.95 37.99 -16.84
N ALA A 59 -1.06 37.55 -17.74
CA ALA A 59 -1.12 37.88 -19.17
C ALA A 59 -2.26 37.15 -19.92
N ALA A 60 -2.79 36.07 -19.37
CA ALA A 60 -3.85 35.24 -19.98
C ALA A 60 -5.26 35.58 -19.49
N GLY A 61 -5.44 36.59 -18.62
CA GLY A 61 -6.73 37.04 -18.12
C GLY A 61 -7.41 36.01 -17.18
N VAL A 62 -6.66 35.01 -16.70
CA VAL A 62 -7.16 34.05 -15.70
C VAL A 62 -7.06 34.70 -14.33
N GLU A 63 -8.19 34.83 -13.63
CA GLU A 63 -8.18 35.33 -12.26
C GLU A 63 -7.38 34.41 -11.35
N MET A 64 -6.26 34.90 -10.81
CA MET A 64 -5.38 34.19 -9.90
C MET A 64 -6.11 33.69 -8.64
N THR A 65 -7.23 34.32 -8.30
CA THR A 65 -8.12 33.93 -7.20
C THR A 65 -8.61 32.49 -7.35
N TYR A 66 -9.01 32.07 -8.56
CA TYR A 66 -9.47 30.69 -8.80
C TYR A 66 -8.35 29.67 -8.66
N VAL A 67 -7.15 30.01 -9.16
CA VAL A 67 -5.98 29.12 -9.05
C VAL A 67 -5.56 28.96 -7.60
N ALA A 68 -5.52 30.04 -6.84
CA ALA A 68 -5.23 30.03 -5.40
C ALA A 68 -6.26 29.22 -4.62
N TRP A 69 -7.56 29.38 -4.91
CA TRP A 69 -8.63 28.62 -4.29
C TRP A 69 -8.52 27.12 -4.61
N LEU A 70 -8.27 26.76 -5.86
CA LEU A 70 -8.09 25.38 -6.27
C LEU A 70 -6.87 24.72 -5.58
N THR A 71 -5.77 25.48 -5.44
CA THR A 71 -4.58 25.05 -4.72
C THR A 71 -4.88 24.77 -3.25
N ALA A 72 -5.57 25.70 -2.58
CA ALA A 72 -5.98 25.54 -1.18
C ALA A 72 -6.89 24.34 -1.00
N LEU A 73 -7.87 24.15 -1.90
CA LEU A 73 -8.81 23.02 -1.87
C LEU A 73 -8.05 21.69 -2.06
N THR A 74 -7.17 21.60 -3.05
CA THR A 74 -6.39 20.38 -3.31
C THR A 74 -5.50 20.02 -2.13
N THR A 75 -4.81 21.00 -1.55
CA THR A 75 -3.98 20.80 -0.37
C THR A 75 -4.81 20.40 0.84
N GLY A 76 -5.98 21.03 1.05
CA GLY A 76 -6.91 20.68 2.11
C GLY A 76 -7.42 19.25 2.00
N ILE A 77 -7.75 18.78 0.79
CA ILE A 77 -8.16 17.40 0.53
C ILE A 77 -7.03 16.42 0.85
N LEU A 78 -5.80 16.71 0.42
CA LEU A 78 -4.65 15.85 0.70
C LEU A 78 -4.41 15.66 2.20
N VAL A 79 -4.48 16.75 2.96
CA VAL A 79 -4.30 16.73 4.43
C VAL A 79 -5.48 16.04 5.12
N TYR A 80 -6.71 16.39 4.75
CA TYR A 80 -7.93 15.85 5.38
C TYR A 80 -8.07 14.34 5.17
N LEU A 81 -7.81 13.86 3.97
CA LEU A 81 -7.93 12.43 3.67
C LEU A 81 -6.82 11.58 4.28
N GLY A 82 -5.72 12.18 4.75
CA GLY A 82 -4.59 11.46 5.32
C GLY A 82 -4.06 10.37 4.38
N LEU A 83 -4.05 10.64 3.08
CA LEU A 83 -3.74 9.65 2.02
C LEU A 83 -2.37 9.01 2.20
N ASP A 84 -1.42 9.74 2.78
CA ASP A 84 -0.09 9.21 3.07
C ASP A 84 -0.15 8.06 4.10
N GLY A 85 -0.84 8.28 5.22
CA GLY A 85 -1.04 7.26 6.25
C GLY A 85 -1.79 6.04 5.71
N LYS A 86 -2.89 6.24 4.98
CA LYS A 86 -3.67 5.14 4.39
C LYS A 86 -2.87 4.33 3.38
N THR A 87 -2.08 4.99 2.53
CA THR A 87 -1.19 4.34 1.56
C THR A 87 -0.13 3.50 2.25
N SER A 88 0.47 4.04 3.33
CA SER A 88 1.45 3.34 4.14
C SER A 88 0.85 2.10 4.81
N ASN A 89 -0.34 2.21 5.39
CA ASN A 89 -1.04 1.12 6.06
C ASN A 89 -1.36 -0.03 5.10
N VAL A 90 -1.94 0.26 3.93
CA VAL A 90 -2.24 -0.76 2.91
C VAL A 90 -0.97 -1.45 2.41
N ARG A 91 0.13 -0.71 2.22
CA ARG A 91 1.41 -1.27 1.80
C ARG A 91 2.02 -2.17 2.88
N THR A 92 1.93 -1.77 4.14
CA THR A 92 2.43 -2.56 5.28
C THR A 92 1.63 -3.84 5.42
N ALA A 93 0.31 -3.78 5.37
CA ALA A 93 -0.57 -4.94 5.41
C ALA A 93 -0.28 -5.93 4.27
N TRP A 94 -0.11 -5.42 3.05
CA TRP A 94 0.27 -6.24 1.91
C TRP A 94 1.62 -6.94 2.12
N ARG A 95 2.63 -6.25 2.65
CA ARG A 95 3.95 -6.83 2.93
C ARG A 95 3.87 -7.96 3.94
N ILE A 96 3.14 -7.77 5.04
CA ILE A 96 2.96 -8.78 6.09
C ILE A 96 2.33 -10.04 5.49
N LEU A 97 1.24 -9.89 4.74
CA LEU A 97 0.54 -11.02 4.14
C LEU A 97 1.37 -11.69 3.05
N ASN A 98 2.12 -10.94 2.25
CA ASN A 98 2.98 -11.48 1.21
C ASN A 98 4.13 -12.31 1.80
N ILE A 99 4.76 -11.83 2.86
CA ILE A 99 5.82 -12.58 3.56
C ILE A 99 5.24 -13.87 4.17
N ALA A 100 4.07 -13.78 4.81
CA ALA A 100 3.41 -14.95 5.38
C ALA A 100 3.01 -15.98 4.30
N ALA A 101 2.56 -15.53 3.13
CA ALA A 101 2.24 -16.40 2.00
C ALA A 101 3.49 -17.13 1.45
N ILE A 102 4.62 -16.43 1.34
CA ILE A 102 5.89 -17.02 0.93
C ILE A 102 6.37 -18.04 1.96
N ARG A 103 6.32 -17.70 3.24
CA ARG A 103 6.70 -18.62 4.33
C ARG A 103 5.80 -19.86 4.35
N TYR A 104 4.51 -19.71 4.14
CA TYR A 104 3.57 -20.83 4.03
C TYR A 104 3.94 -21.79 2.89
N GLN A 105 4.44 -21.28 1.77
CA GLN A 105 4.87 -22.09 0.63
C GLN A 105 6.20 -22.77 0.84
N THR A 106 7.13 -22.14 1.59
CA THR A 106 8.52 -22.59 1.68
C THR A 106 8.85 -23.30 2.99
N GLU A 107 8.15 -22.98 4.07
CA GLU A 107 8.43 -23.53 5.41
C GLU A 107 7.43 -24.66 5.75
N ALA A 108 7.95 -25.85 6.05
CA ALA A 108 7.12 -27.00 6.42
C ALA A 108 6.34 -26.77 7.71
N ASN A 109 6.92 -26.06 8.67
CA ASN A 109 6.35 -25.81 10.00
C ASN A 109 5.36 -24.64 10.06
N PHE A 110 5.29 -23.80 9.00
CA PHE A 110 4.35 -22.68 8.97
C PHE A 110 2.95 -23.18 8.65
N LYS A 111 2.01 -22.92 9.58
CA LYS A 111 0.65 -23.44 9.52
C LYS A 111 -0.32 -22.47 8.84
N ILE A 112 -1.51 -22.97 8.49
CA ILE A 112 -2.57 -22.13 7.91
C ILE A 112 -3.09 -21.11 8.93
N GLU A 113 -3.05 -21.45 10.21
CA GLU A 113 -3.43 -20.56 11.33
C GLU A 113 -2.54 -19.33 11.38
N ASP A 114 -1.22 -19.50 11.17
CA ASP A 114 -0.24 -18.39 11.12
C ASP A 114 -0.48 -17.46 9.94
N LEU A 115 -0.87 -18.05 8.80
CA LEU A 115 -1.23 -17.29 7.60
C LEU A 115 -2.51 -16.47 7.84
N ASN A 116 -3.51 -17.08 8.47
CA ASN A 116 -4.77 -16.41 8.84
C ASN A 116 -4.55 -15.30 9.89
N ALA A 117 -3.66 -15.53 10.86
CA ALA A 117 -3.26 -14.49 11.82
C ALA A 117 -2.61 -13.29 11.14
N SER A 118 -1.72 -13.54 10.18
CA SER A 118 -1.08 -12.49 9.37
C SER A 118 -2.10 -11.73 8.51
N TYR A 119 -3.11 -12.40 7.97
CA TYR A 119 -4.22 -11.78 7.26
C TYR A 119 -5.03 -10.85 8.17
N LYS A 120 -5.46 -11.33 9.35
CA LYS A 120 -6.20 -10.52 10.35
C LYS A 120 -5.39 -9.30 10.79
N MET A 121 -4.07 -9.48 11.00
CA MET A 121 -3.18 -8.37 11.34
C MET A 121 -3.11 -7.34 10.21
N GLY A 122 -3.06 -7.77 8.96
CA GLY A 122 -3.11 -6.87 7.81
C GLY A 122 -4.42 -6.07 7.74
N GLU A 123 -5.56 -6.72 7.96
CA GLU A 123 -6.87 -6.05 7.99
C GLU A 123 -6.96 -5.02 9.13
N SER A 124 -6.42 -5.34 10.30
CA SER A 124 -6.42 -4.40 11.44
C SER A 124 -5.61 -3.13 11.14
N ILE A 125 -4.48 -3.26 10.43
CA ILE A 125 -3.65 -2.12 10.04
C ILE A 125 -4.39 -1.23 9.02
N ILE A 126 -5.12 -1.83 8.07
CA ILE A 126 -5.89 -1.08 7.07
C ILE A 126 -7.09 -0.38 7.72
N GLY A 127 -7.74 -1.05 8.67
CA GLY A 127 -8.94 -0.54 9.35
C GLY A 127 -8.67 0.38 10.54
N ASP A 128 -7.39 0.68 10.88
CA ASP A 128 -6.99 1.38 12.10
C ASP A 128 -7.56 0.73 13.39
N VAL A 129 -7.89 -0.54 13.34
CA VAL A 129 -8.42 -1.31 14.48
C VAL A 129 -7.26 -1.95 15.23
N LYS A 130 -7.06 -1.57 16.48
CA LYS A 130 -6.12 -2.26 17.37
C LYS A 130 -6.68 -3.64 17.72
N VAL A 131 -6.16 -4.68 17.08
CA VAL A 131 -6.45 -6.05 17.50
C VAL A 131 -5.52 -6.40 18.67
N ASN A 132 -6.09 -6.53 19.87
CA ASN A 132 -5.37 -7.13 21.00
C ASN A 132 -5.21 -8.64 20.70
N LEU A 133 -4.00 -9.04 20.32
CA LEU A 133 -3.62 -10.44 20.15
C LEU A 133 -3.26 -11.06 21.53
N THR A 134 -4.16 -10.94 22.49
CA THR A 134 -4.06 -11.65 23.77
C THR A 134 -5.16 -12.71 23.80
N ASP A 135 -4.80 -13.91 23.28
CA ASP A 135 -5.30 -15.21 23.74
C ASP A 135 -4.30 -16.30 23.32
#